data_75e09ce0a3208c0cc3365c93bb0d8e6f
#
_entry.id   75e09ce0a3208c0cc3365c93bb0d8e6f
#
_cell.length_a   1.000
_cell.length_b   1.000
_cell.length_c   1.000
_cell.angle_alpha   90.00
_cell.angle_beta   90.00
_cell.angle_gamma   90.00
#
_symmetry.space_group_name_H-M   'P 1'
#
loop_
_entity.id
_entity.type
_entity.pdbx_description
1 polymer ?
#
loop_
_entity_poly.entity_id
_entity_poly.type
_entity_poly.pdbx_seq_one_letter_code
_entity_poly.pdbx_strand_id
1 'polypeptide(L)'
;MRTSANKKVVHVGLADAISKGPPQPGNLAVPIFSHGSLVVELYTPVGHDPQKPHTRDEVYFITRGKGFFFDGERRHAVDAGSFLFVPAGHSHRFEDFSSDFVVWVAFYGPEGGERMGQNVDKGPEFKAILPPNGK
;
A
#
# COMPACT_ATOMS: atom_id res chain seq x y z
N MET A 1 -7.80 30.16 -13.34
CA MET A 1 -7.85 29.54 -13.33
C MET A 1 -7.85 28.40 -13.52
N ARG A 2 -7.90 28.07 -13.85
CA ARG A 2 -8.04 27.16 -13.99
C ARG A 2 -7.95 25.87 -13.78
N THR A 3 -8.34 25.64 -13.72
CA THR A 3 -8.51 24.43 -12.97
C THR A 3 -8.56 23.21 -13.81
N SER A 4 -9.16 23.29 -14.93
CA SER A 4 -9.21 22.13 -15.81
C SER A 4 -7.81 21.70 -16.23
N ALA A 5 -6.87 22.64 -16.20
CA ALA A 5 -5.49 22.32 -16.55
C ALA A 5 -4.88 21.31 -15.60
N ASN A 6 -5.46 21.16 -14.40
CA ASN A 6 -4.92 20.23 -13.41
C ASN A 6 -5.50 18.84 -13.50
N LYS A 7 -6.41 18.61 -14.42
CA LYS A 7 -7.06 17.32 -14.54
C LYS A 7 -6.42 16.51 -15.64
N LYS A 8 -5.22 16.05 -15.34
CA LYS A 8 -4.44 15.28 -16.30
C LYS A 8 -4.21 13.89 -15.78
N VAL A 9 -4.11 12.97 -16.70
CA VAL A 9 -3.66 11.62 -16.36
C VAL A 9 -2.21 11.71 -15.89
N VAL A 10 -1.90 11.01 -14.83
CA VAL A 10 -0.54 10.89 -14.33
C VAL A 10 -0.09 9.45 -14.55
N HIS A 11 1.05 9.31 -15.18
CA HIS A 11 1.63 8.00 -15.45
C HIS A 11 3.07 8.00 -14.96
N VAL A 12 3.39 7.07 -14.09
CA VAL A 12 4.75 6.90 -13.58
C VAL A 12 5.11 5.43 -13.76
N GLY A 13 6.08 5.16 -14.60
CA GLY A 13 6.55 3.80 -14.80
C GLY A 13 7.35 3.32 -13.60
N LEU A 14 7.45 2.02 -13.45
CA LEU A 14 8.15 1.46 -12.31
C LEU A 14 9.61 1.87 -12.28
N ALA A 15 10.28 1.83 -13.43
CA ALA A 15 11.70 2.21 -13.48
C ALA A 15 11.89 3.66 -13.05
N ASP A 16 10.98 4.54 -13.48
CA ASP A 16 11.07 5.95 -13.08
C ASP A 16 10.85 6.09 -11.57
N ALA A 17 9.89 5.36 -11.04
CA ALA A 17 9.62 5.42 -9.60
C ALA A 17 10.83 4.94 -8.80
N ILE A 18 11.42 3.83 -9.22
CA ILE A 18 12.62 3.30 -8.55
C ILE A 18 13.75 4.32 -8.59
N SER A 19 13.89 5.03 -9.71
CA SER A 19 15.00 6.00 -9.85
C SER A 19 14.87 7.18 -8.92
N LYS A 20 13.72 7.39 -8.31
CA LYS A 20 13.54 8.49 -7.35
C LYS A 20 14.08 8.16 -5.97
N GLY A 21 14.44 6.91 -5.73
CA GLY A 21 15.02 6.50 -4.46
C GLY A 21 16.54 6.69 -4.45
N PRO A 22 17.16 6.38 -3.34
CA PRO A 22 16.54 5.88 -2.11
C PRO A 22 15.70 6.95 -1.42
N PRO A 23 14.87 6.57 -0.45
CA PRO A 23 14.08 7.56 0.27
C PRO A 23 14.96 8.51 1.07
N GLN A 24 14.43 9.68 1.36
CA GLN A 24 15.11 10.65 2.19
C GLN A 24 15.37 10.06 3.57
N PRO A 25 16.45 10.49 4.25
CA PRO A 25 16.73 10.00 5.59
C PRO A 25 15.53 10.16 6.50
N GLY A 26 15.22 9.09 7.24
CA GLY A 26 14.07 9.08 8.13
C GLY A 26 12.79 8.60 7.50
N ASN A 27 12.75 8.48 6.18
CA ASN A 27 11.58 7.96 5.48
C ASN A 27 11.83 6.53 5.05
N LEU A 28 10.79 5.71 5.08
CA LEU A 28 10.91 4.32 4.67
C LEU A 28 10.62 4.15 3.18
N ALA A 29 9.80 5.02 2.61
CA ALA A 29 9.36 4.89 1.23
C ALA A 29 9.58 6.20 0.49
N VAL A 30 9.50 6.11 -0.83
CA VAL A 30 9.70 7.25 -1.72
C VAL A 30 8.35 7.79 -2.14
N PRO A 31 8.04 9.07 -1.86
CA PRO A 31 6.77 9.64 -2.33
C PRO A 31 6.77 9.75 -3.85
N ILE A 32 5.68 9.33 -4.47
CA ILE A 32 5.55 9.34 -5.91
C ILE A 32 4.47 10.32 -6.37
N PHE A 33 3.31 10.32 -5.72
CA PHE A 33 2.18 11.10 -6.17
C PHE A 33 1.21 11.31 -5.02
N SER A 34 0.55 12.47 -5.01
CA SER A 34 -0.53 12.68 -4.06
C SER A 34 -1.62 13.51 -4.71
N HIS A 35 -2.84 13.27 -4.27
CA HIS A 35 -3.99 13.99 -4.77
C HIS A 35 -5.11 13.83 -3.74
N GLY A 36 -5.53 14.94 -3.13
CA GLY A 36 -6.50 14.87 -2.05
C GLY A 36 -5.97 14.01 -0.92
N SER A 37 -6.75 13.04 -0.50
CA SER A 37 -6.32 12.14 0.56
C SER A 37 -5.41 11.03 0.06
N LEU A 38 -5.33 10.83 -1.24
CA LEU A 38 -4.51 9.76 -1.81
C LEU A 38 -3.02 10.13 -1.75
N VAL A 39 -2.22 9.24 -1.22
CA VAL A 39 -0.76 9.35 -1.24
C VAL A 39 -0.21 8.04 -1.75
N VAL A 40 0.58 8.11 -2.83
CA VAL A 40 1.18 6.92 -3.44
C VAL A 40 2.68 6.97 -3.24
N GLU A 41 3.24 5.87 -2.77
CA GLU A 41 4.66 5.76 -2.49
C GLU A 41 5.19 4.45 -3.07
N LEU A 42 6.49 4.40 -3.23
CA LEU A 42 7.16 3.16 -3.60
C LEU A 42 7.99 2.70 -2.42
N TYR A 43 7.80 1.46 -2.01
CA TYR A 43 8.49 0.88 -0.87
C TYR A 43 9.40 -0.25 -1.34
N THR A 44 10.66 -0.13 -1.00
CA THR A 44 11.68 -1.12 -1.39
C THR A 44 12.52 -1.49 -0.17
N PRO A 45 11.93 -2.21 0.78
CA PRO A 45 12.66 -2.54 2.00
C PRO A 45 13.83 -3.47 1.71
N VAL A 46 14.87 -3.35 2.51
CA VAL A 46 16.06 -4.18 2.38
C VAL A 46 16.32 -4.82 3.73
N GLY A 47 16.36 -6.14 3.75
CA GLY A 47 16.70 -6.90 4.93
C GLY A 47 15.55 -7.05 5.91
N HIS A 48 14.98 -5.97 6.37
CA HIS A 48 13.86 -6.03 7.30
C HIS A 48 12.94 -4.83 7.08
N ASP A 49 11.75 -4.92 7.62
CA ASP A 49 10.71 -3.91 7.47
C ASP A 49 10.39 -3.32 8.84
N PRO A 50 10.90 -2.14 9.14
CA PRO A 50 10.73 -1.55 10.47
C PRO A 50 9.48 -0.69 10.59
N GLN A 51 8.51 -0.83 9.70
CA GLN A 51 7.37 0.05 9.70
C GLN A 51 6.48 -0.15 10.92
N LYS A 52 5.73 0.90 11.24
CA LYS A 52 4.81 0.94 12.36
C LYS A 52 3.39 1.10 11.82
N PRO A 53 2.37 0.84 12.65
CA PRO A 53 0.99 1.04 12.21
C PRO A 53 0.78 2.45 11.70
N HIS A 54 -0.09 2.58 10.73
CA HIS A 54 -0.42 3.84 10.11
C HIS A 54 -1.78 4.32 10.56
N THR A 55 -2.01 5.62 10.49
CA THR A 55 -3.26 6.20 10.95
C THR A 55 -4.35 6.19 9.90
N ARG A 56 -4.02 5.81 8.66
CA ARG A 56 -4.97 5.79 7.56
C ARG A 56 -4.99 4.42 6.92
N ASP A 57 -6.03 4.14 6.15
CA ASP A 57 -6.12 2.89 5.40
C ASP A 57 -5.06 2.85 4.31
N GLU A 58 -4.60 1.65 4.01
CA GLU A 58 -3.46 1.46 3.13
C GLU A 58 -3.68 0.25 2.24
N VAL A 59 -3.24 0.36 0.99
CA VAL A 59 -3.20 -0.79 0.09
C VAL A 59 -1.80 -0.97 -0.44
N TYR A 60 -1.44 -2.21 -0.68
CA TYR A 60 -0.18 -2.60 -1.30
C TYR A 60 -0.43 -3.37 -2.57
N PHE A 61 0.41 -3.10 -3.55
CA PHE A 61 0.50 -3.95 -4.74
C PHE A 61 1.94 -4.39 -4.87
N ILE A 62 2.17 -5.68 -4.69
CA ILE A 62 3.52 -6.22 -4.83
C ILE A 62 3.87 -6.23 -6.31
N THR A 63 5.02 -5.66 -6.65
CA THR A 63 5.40 -5.44 -8.04
C THR A 63 6.58 -6.29 -8.46
N ARG A 64 7.49 -6.57 -7.52
CA ARG A 64 8.66 -7.41 -7.77
C ARG A 64 8.93 -8.24 -6.56
N GLY A 65 9.49 -9.41 -6.79
CA GLY A 65 9.96 -10.24 -5.71
C GLY A 65 8.86 -11.00 -5.01
N LYS A 66 9.21 -11.55 -3.87
CA LYS A 66 8.28 -12.34 -3.07
C LYS A 66 8.71 -12.28 -1.62
N GLY A 67 7.79 -12.61 -0.73
CA GLY A 67 8.06 -12.61 0.68
C GLY A 67 6.82 -13.01 1.44
N PHE A 68 6.75 -12.58 2.67
CA PHE A 68 5.59 -12.84 3.53
C PHE A 68 5.10 -11.54 4.12
N PHE A 69 3.80 -11.46 4.30
CA PHE A 69 3.18 -10.34 4.99
C PHE A 69 2.60 -10.85 6.30
N PHE A 70 3.05 -10.28 7.41
CA PHE A 70 2.58 -10.64 8.74
C PHE A 70 1.56 -9.60 9.18
N ASP A 71 0.34 -10.06 9.48
CA ASP A 71 -0.76 -9.15 9.79
C ASP A 71 -1.01 -8.99 11.29
N GLY A 72 -0.10 -9.48 12.10
CA GLY A 72 -0.25 -9.46 13.55
C GLY A 72 -0.64 -10.83 14.10
N GLU A 73 -1.16 -11.70 13.24
CA GLU A 73 -1.54 -13.04 13.63
C GLU A 73 -1.04 -14.10 12.66
N ARG A 74 -1.14 -13.81 11.37
CA ARG A 74 -0.84 -14.77 10.32
C ARG A 74 0.17 -14.23 9.35
N ARG A 75 0.89 -15.14 8.73
CA ARG A 75 1.77 -14.81 7.61
C ARG A 75 1.06 -15.19 6.32
N HIS A 76 1.11 -14.28 5.35
CA HIS A 76 0.55 -14.49 4.03
C HIS A 76 1.69 -14.48 3.03
N ALA A 77 1.82 -15.54 2.24
CA ALA A 77 2.82 -15.55 1.18
C ALA A 77 2.38 -14.58 0.09
N VAL A 78 3.28 -13.71 -0.33
CA VAL A 78 2.97 -12.72 -1.36
C VAL A 78 4.06 -12.72 -2.42
N ASP A 79 3.68 -12.32 -3.62
CA ASP A 79 4.63 -12.19 -4.73
C ASP A 79 4.11 -11.13 -5.69
N ALA A 80 4.83 -10.94 -6.78
CA ALA A 80 4.44 -9.92 -7.77
C ALA A 80 3.01 -10.19 -8.23
N GLY A 81 2.19 -9.15 -8.16
CA GLY A 81 0.77 -9.23 -8.49
C GLY A 81 -0.14 -9.37 -7.28
N SER A 82 0.40 -9.64 -6.09
CA SER A 82 -0.42 -9.72 -4.88
C SER A 82 -0.95 -8.36 -4.48
N PHE A 83 -2.15 -8.35 -3.96
CA PHE A 83 -2.80 -7.17 -3.40
C PHE A 83 -3.03 -7.39 -1.90
N LEU A 84 -2.79 -6.35 -1.12
CA LEU A 84 -3.08 -6.38 0.31
C LEU A 84 -3.81 -5.11 0.71
N PHE A 85 -4.76 -5.25 1.61
CA PHE A 85 -5.40 -4.11 2.25
C PHE A 85 -5.08 -4.14 3.74
N VAL A 86 -4.69 -3.01 4.30
CA VAL A 86 -4.34 -2.89 5.71
C VAL A 86 -5.14 -1.74 6.31
N PRO A 87 -6.06 -2.03 7.23
CA PRO A 87 -6.83 -0.96 7.86
C PRO A 87 -5.95 -0.10 8.75
N ALA A 88 -6.38 1.13 8.94
CA ALA A 88 -5.69 2.09 9.81
C ALA A 88 -5.46 1.48 11.18
N GLY A 89 -4.29 1.73 11.73
CA GLY A 89 -3.95 1.30 13.07
C GLY A 89 -3.54 -0.16 13.21
N HIS A 90 -3.59 -0.92 12.13
CA HIS A 90 -3.30 -2.34 12.18
C HIS A 90 -1.80 -2.59 12.13
N SER A 91 -1.29 -3.38 13.08
CA SER A 91 0.12 -3.73 13.10
C SER A 91 0.42 -4.72 11.99
N HIS A 92 1.48 -4.47 11.25
CA HIS A 92 1.82 -5.31 10.11
C HIS A 92 3.26 -5.10 9.69
N ARG A 93 3.80 -6.06 8.95
CA ARG A 93 5.12 -5.90 8.33
C ARG A 93 5.35 -6.99 7.29
N PHE A 94 6.27 -6.70 6.39
CA PHE A 94 6.77 -7.74 5.49
C PHE A 94 7.91 -8.47 6.16
N GLU A 95 8.04 -9.76 5.86
CA GLU A 95 9.08 -10.63 6.43
C GLU A 95 9.66 -11.52 5.35
N ASP A 96 10.94 -11.85 5.51
CA ASP A 96 11.62 -12.83 4.65
C ASP A 96 11.39 -12.58 3.16
N PHE A 97 11.54 -11.34 2.76
CA PHE A 97 11.31 -10.94 1.37
C PHE A 97 12.63 -10.94 0.59
N SER A 98 12.49 -11.13 -0.72
CA SER A 98 13.64 -11.18 -1.61
C SER A 98 14.32 -9.82 -1.72
N SER A 99 15.57 -9.83 -2.17
CA SER A 99 16.36 -8.60 -2.26
C SER A 99 15.83 -7.64 -3.31
N ASP A 100 15.02 -8.12 -4.24
CA ASP A 100 14.43 -7.28 -5.29
C ASP A 100 12.99 -6.88 -4.99
N PHE A 101 12.56 -6.99 -3.74
CA PHE A 101 11.18 -6.75 -3.34
C PHE A 101 10.79 -5.30 -3.55
N VAL A 102 9.71 -5.07 -4.29
CA VAL A 102 9.22 -3.72 -4.60
C VAL A 102 7.71 -3.71 -4.47
N VAL A 103 7.21 -2.70 -3.77
CA VAL A 103 5.79 -2.59 -3.45
C VAL A 103 5.30 -1.18 -3.75
N TRP A 104 4.22 -1.08 -4.52
CA TRP A 104 3.47 0.17 -4.59
C TRP A 104 2.57 0.27 -3.37
N VAL A 105 2.57 1.44 -2.75
CA VAL A 105 1.81 1.71 -1.54
C VAL A 105 0.89 2.88 -1.79
N ALA A 106 -0.36 2.77 -1.36
CA ALA A 106 -1.27 3.90 -1.42
C ALA A 106 -2.00 4.04 -0.09
N PHE A 107 -1.97 5.24 0.46
CA PHE A 107 -2.78 5.62 1.61
C PHE A 107 -3.93 6.45 1.12
N TYR A 108 -5.08 6.30 1.75
CA TYR A 108 -6.24 7.06 1.34
C TYR A 108 -7.23 7.20 2.50
N GLY A 109 -8.17 8.12 2.34
CA GLY A 109 -9.24 8.28 3.30
C GLY A 109 -8.83 9.07 4.53
N PRO A 110 -9.71 9.15 5.52
CA PRO A 110 -9.47 9.98 6.68
C PRO A 110 -8.53 9.36 7.69
N GLU A 111 -8.04 10.19 8.59
CA GLU A 111 -7.33 9.70 9.76
C GLU A 111 -8.26 8.77 10.53
N GLY A 112 -7.72 7.66 10.97
CA GLY A 112 -8.51 6.65 11.65
C GLY A 112 -9.15 5.63 10.73
N GLY A 113 -9.07 5.87 9.42
CA GLY A 113 -9.60 4.95 8.43
C GLY A 113 -11.05 5.19 8.09
N GLU A 114 -11.48 4.61 6.99
CA GLU A 114 -12.88 4.65 6.58
C GLU A 114 -13.69 3.81 7.53
N ARG A 115 -14.94 4.20 7.72
CA ARG A 115 -15.81 3.49 8.64
C ARG A 115 -16.69 2.50 7.91
N MET A 116 -16.57 1.27 8.30
CA MET A 116 -17.46 0.24 7.80
C MET A 116 -18.88 0.51 8.26
N GLY A 117 -19.80 0.32 7.35
CA GLY A 117 -21.21 0.44 7.72
C GLY A 117 -21.72 1.83 7.89
N GLN A 118 -20.90 2.83 7.76
CA GLN A 118 -21.34 4.20 7.93
C GLN A 118 -22.30 4.63 6.85
N ASN A 119 -22.15 4.11 5.65
CA ASN A 119 -23.06 4.33 4.54
C ASN A 119 -23.61 2.99 4.14
N VAL A 120 -24.48 2.48 4.95
CA VAL A 120 -24.87 1.09 4.87
C VAL A 120 -25.56 0.72 3.57
N ASP A 121 -26.14 1.69 2.92
CA ASP A 121 -26.81 1.41 1.66
C ASP A 121 -25.91 1.57 0.48
N LYS A 122 -24.64 1.78 0.72
CA LYS A 122 -23.72 2.06 -0.34
C LYS A 122 -22.93 0.87 -0.69
N GLY A 123 -23.00 0.44 -1.85
CA GLY A 123 -22.13 -0.51 -2.39
C GLY A 123 -21.81 -1.66 -1.47
N PRO A 124 -20.88 -2.44 -1.86
CA PRO A 124 -20.50 -3.62 -1.10
C PRO A 124 -19.82 -3.20 0.16
N GLU A 125 -20.06 -3.95 1.17
CA GLU A 125 -19.26 -3.84 2.35
C GLU A 125 -17.87 -4.31 2.07
N PHE A 126 -17.04 -4.16 3.07
CA PHE A 126 -15.70 -4.64 3.00
C PHE A 126 -15.73 -6.17 2.91
N LYS A 127 -15.55 -6.68 1.71
CA LYS A 127 -15.52 -8.10 1.49
C LYS A 127 -14.27 -8.47 0.74
N ALA A 128 -13.62 -9.50 1.20
CA ALA A 128 -12.50 -10.07 0.48
C ALA A 128 -12.98 -11.32 -0.25
N ILE A 129 -12.41 -11.56 -1.42
CA ILE A 129 -12.62 -12.81 -2.13
C ILE A 129 -11.57 -13.77 -1.61
N LEU A 130 -12.04 -14.80 -0.93
CA LEU A 130 -11.12 -15.75 -0.33
C LEU A 130 -10.82 -16.89 -1.30
N PRO A 131 -9.68 -17.56 -1.11
CA PRO A 131 -9.39 -18.73 -1.93
C PRO A 131 -10.47 -19.78 -1.77
N PRO A 132 -10.62 -20.65 -2.75
CA PRO A 132 -11.71 -21.64 -2.72
C PRO A 132 -11.75 -22.51 -1.49
N ASN A 133 -10.63 -22.75 -0.85
CA ASN A 133 -10.59 -23.58 0.35
C ASN A 133 -10.73 -22.77 1.62
N GLY A 134 -11.06 -21.51 1.53
CA GLY A 134 -11.28 -20.68 2.69
C GLY A 134 -10.02 -20.24 3.41
N LYS A 135 -8.88 -20.28 2.75
CA LYS A 135 -7.63 -19.92 3.42
C LYS A 135 -7.00 -18.67 2.96
#